data_344ded50c01f917f2aa6f37a6e4b2f76
#
_entry.id   344ded50c01f917f2aa6f37a6e4b2f76
#
_cell.length_a   1.000
_cell.length_b   1.000
_cell.length_c   1.000
_cell.angle_alpha   90.00
_cell.angle_beta   90.00
_cell.angle_gamma   90.00
#
_symmetry.space_group_name_H-M   'P 1'
#
loop_
_entity.id
_entity.type
_entity.pdbx_description
1 polymer ?
#
loop_
_entity_poly.entity_id
_entity_poly.type
_entity_poly.pdbx_seq_one_letter_code
_entity_poly.pdbx_strand_id
1 'polypeptide(L)'
;MSLVFNMVGGGGGGIKLTGIAITKAPTKTTYTQGETFDPAGMVVTATYSNGATLKCTGYSYEPNTPLADGTTKVTIRYTEGGVTKTAEQTITVIHRLTKIEITAQPTKKVYEYGDSFQSAGMVVKATYSDGATANVTGYSCSPATLNTVGTQTITVSYTERNVTKTATTSVTVNRKTISTVPSQSGSLTYNGGSQSPTWNNYNTVQLTIGGTTTGTNAGSYTATFTPKSNYRWSDGSTT
;
A
#
# COMPACT_ATOMS: atom_id res chain seq x y z
N MET A 1 -26.31 1.80 -45.48
CA MET A 1 -26.74 1.54 -46.87
C MET A 1 -26.00 0.32 -47.35
N SER A 2 -26.65 -0.86 -47.37
CA SER A 2 -26.04 -2.14 -47.79
C SER A 2 -26.32 -2.32 -49.26
N LEU A 3 -25.28 -2.31 -50.09
CA LEU A 3 -25.38 -2.66 -51.53
C LEU A 3 -25.19 -4.16 -51.65
N VAL A 4 -26.27 -4.86 -51.90
CA VAL A 4 -26.21 -6.27 -52.37
C VAL A 4 -26.01 -6.24 -53.88
N PHE A 5 -24.83 -6.69 -54.34
CA PHE A 5 -24.56 -6.86 -55.75
C PHE A 5 -24.82 -8.33 -56.13
N ASN A 6 -25.87 -8.57 -56.86
CA ASN A 6 -26.22 -9.91 -57.35
C ASN A 6 -25.73 -10.06 -58.79
N MET A 7 -24.62 -10.80 -59.02
CA MET A 7 -24.23 -11.20 -60.37
C MET A 7 -24.73 -12.62 -60.64
N VAL A 8 -25.68 -12.75 -61.56
CA VAL A 8 -26.08 -14.03 -62.14
C VAL A 8 -25.27 -14.24 -63.41
N GLY A 9 -24.52 -15.35 -63.49
CA GLY A 9 -23.95 -15.83 -64.73
C GLY A 9 -22.62 -16.59 -64.66
N GLY A 10 -22.65 -17.91 -64.80
CA GLY A 10 -21.49 -18.74 -65.18
C GLY A 10 -20.71 -19.40 -64.09
N GLY A 11 -20.71 -20.72 -64.02
CA GLY A 11 -20.09 -21.66 -63.10
C GLY A 11 -18.81 -21.18 -62.40
N GLY A 12 -18.95 -20.73 -61.17
CA GLY A 12 -17.85 -20.31 -60.34
C GLY A 12 -18.29 -20.30 -58.92
N GLY A 13 -17.59 -21.02 -58.07
CA GLY A 13 -17.82 -21.00 -56.64
C GLY A 13 -17.88 -19.56 -56.11
N GLY A 14 -18.97 -19.20 -55.41
CA GLY A 14 -19.17 -17.85 -54.86
C GLY A 14 -17.95 -17.35 -54.09
N ILE A 15 -17.78 -16.03 -54.02
CA ILE A 15 -16.71 -15.39 -53.23
C ILE A 15 -16.79 -15.92 -51.79
N LYS A 16 -15.73 -16.51 -51.30
CA LYS A 16 -15.66 -17.14 -49.97
C LYS A 16 -14.70 -16.40 -49.04
N LEU A 17 -15.03 -16.36 -47.77
CA LEU A 17 -14.16 -15.89 -46.71
C LEU A 17 -12.91 -16.80 -46.60
N THR A 18 -11.72 -16.24 -46.80
CA THR A 18 -10.44 -16.97 -46.74
C THR A 18 -9.66 -16.69 -45.48
N GLY A 19 -9.81 -15.51 -44.85
CA GLY A 19 -9.10 -15.15 -43.64
C GLY A 19 -9.68 -13.92 -42.96
N ILE A 20 -9.24 -13.67 -41.73
CA ILE A 20 -9.41 -12.40 -41.04
C ILE A 20 -8.07 -11.97 -40.44
N ALA A 21 -7.88 -10.66 -40.31
CA ALA A 21 -6.73 -10.07 -39.62
C ALA A 21 -7.18 -8.90 -38.74
N ILE A 22 -6.49 -8.69 -37.63
CA ILE A 22 -6.63 -7.49 -36.83
C ILE A 22 -5.73 -6.43 -37.43
N THR A 23 -6.31 -5.49 -38.16
CA THR A 23 -5.57 -4.43 -38.91
C THR A 23 -5.33 -3.19 -38.02
N LYS A 24 -6.03 -3.09 -36.91
CA LYS A 24 -5.78 -2.10 -35.86
C LYS A 24 -6.08 -2.75 -34.49
N ALA A 25 -5.11 -2.71 -33.59
CA ALA A 25 -5.27 -3.20 -32.23
C ALA A 25 -6.31 -2.36 -31.43
N PRO A 26 -6.93 -2.94 -30.39
CA PRO A 26 -7.76 -2.18 -29.47
C PRO A 26 -6.95 -1.12 -28.73
N THR A 27 -7.61 -0.09 -28.22
CA THR A 27 -6.96 0.99 -27.45
C THR A 27 -6.38 0.49 -26.14
N LYS A 28 -6.97 -0.55 -25.55
CA LYS A 28 -6.52 -1.18 -24.29
C LYS A 28 -6.02 -2.59 -24.58
N THR A 29 -4.76 -2.85 -24.20
CA THR A 29 -4.11 -4.16 -24.34
C THR A 29 -3.55 -4.70 -23.03
N THR A 30 -3.59 -3.89 -21.95
CA THR A 30 -3.16 -4.28 -20.60
C THR A 30 -4.37 -4.25 -19.67
N TYR A 31 -4.59 -5.33 -18.97
CA TYR A 31 -5.73 -5.57 -18.07
C TYR A 31 -5.24 -5.98 -16.69
N THR A 32 -6.06 -5.73 -15.68
CA THR A 32 -5.91 -6.36 -14.37
C THR A 32 -6.80 -7.62 -14.33
N GLN A 33 -6.38 -8.64 -13.64
CA GLN A 33 -7.21 -9.84 -13.43
C GLN A 33 -8.63 -9.47 -12.98
N GLY A 34 -9.61 -10.10 -13.62
CA GLY A 34 -11.04 -9.86 -13.36
C GLY A 34 -11.66 -8.76 -14.22
N GLU A 35 -10.88 -8.01 -15.00
CA GLU A 35 -11.43 -7.14 -16.04
C GLU A 35 -11.87 -7.95 -17.26
N THR A 36 -12.81 -7.42 -18.04
CA THR A 36 -13.21 -8.00 -19.33
C THR A 36 -12.46 -7.36 -20.48
N PHE A 37 -12.24 -8.11 -21.55
CA PHE A 37 -11.64 -7.58 -22.78
C PHE A 37 -12.52 -6.48 -23.38
N ASP A 38 -11.90 -5.35 -23.73
CA ASP A 38 -12.53 -4.21 -24.39
C ASP A 38 -12.02 -4.10 -25.83
N PRO A 39 -12.87 -4.38 -26.85
CA PRO A 39 -12.50 -4.27 -28.25
C PRO A 39 -12.51 -2.83 -28.81
N ALA A 40 -12.76 -1.81 -27.97
CA ALA A 40 -12.84 -0.42 -28.43
C ALA A 40 -11.60 0.01 -29.22
N GLY A 41 -11.81 0.56 -30.41
CA GLY A 41 -10.76 0.98 -31.33
C GLY A 41 -10.17 -0.12 -32.20
N MET A 42 -10.50 -1.42 -31.96
CA MET A 42 -10.04 -2.54 -32.76
C MET A 42 -10.70 -2.55 -34.17
N VAL A 43 -9.91 -2.87 -35.18
CA VAL A 43 -10.41 -3.08 -36.53
C VAL A 43 -10.03 -4.48 -36.98
N VAL A 44 -11.04 -5.27 -37.30
CA VAL A 44 -10.90 -6.61 -37.90
C VAL A 44 -11.26 -6.53 -39.38
N THR A 45 -10.42 -7.07 -40.24
CA THR A 45 -10.60 -7.06 -41.71
C THR A 45 -10.67 -8.49 -42.24
N ALA A 46 -11.72 -8.79 -42.99
CA ALA A 46 -11.88 -10.05 -43.70
C ALA A 46 -11.18 -9.99 -45.06
N THR A 47 -10.64 -11.13 -45.49
CA THR A 47 -10.08 -11.35 -46.85
C THR A 47 -10.89 -12.45 -47.54
N TYR A 48 -11.15 -12.25 -48.82
CA TYR A 48 -11.99 -13.13 -49.59
C TYR A 48 -11.19 -13.80 -50.71
N SER A 49 -11.77 -14.85 -51.36
CA SER A 49 -11.15 -15.65 -52.38
C SER A 49 -10.80 -14.89 -53.67
N ASN A 50 -11.39 -13.73 -53.90
CA ASN A 50 -11.07 -12.82 -54.99
C ASN A 50 -10.03 -11.74 -54.64
N GLY A 51 -9.42 -11.82 -53.42
CA GLY A 51 -8.46 -10.84 -52.93
C GLY A 51 -9.06 -9.57 -52.33
N ALA A 52 -10.40 -9.41 -52.33
CA ALA A 52 -11.07 -8.26 -51.71
C ALA A 52 -10.93 -8.34 -50.21
N THR A 53 -10.91 -7.15 -49.55
CA THR A 53 -10.91 -7.02 -48.12
C THR A 53 -12.04 -6.13 -47.65
N LEU A 54 -12.69 -6.48 -46.53
CA LEU A 54 -13.77 -5.69 -45.91
C LEU A 54 -13.60 -5.63 -44.40
N LYS A 55 -13.96 -4.50 -43.79
CA LYS A 55 -14.03 -4.38 -42.35
C LYS A 55 -15.14 -5.26 -41.79
N CYS A 56 -14.83 -6.15 -40.86
CA CYS A 56 -15.80 -6.99 -40.20
C CYS A 56 -16.62 -6.20 -39.18
N THR A 57 -17.93 -6.46 -39.20
CA THR A 57 -18.85 -6.08 -38.10
C THR A 57 -19.48 -7.37 -37.58
N GLY A 58 -19.83 -7.40 -36.27
CA GLY A 58 -20.49 -8.57 -35.67
C GLY A 58 -19.56 -9.76 -35.42
N TYR A 59 -18.23 -9.54 -35.27
CA TYR A 59 -17.31 -10.58 -34.78
C TYR A 59 -17.54 -10.86 -33.30
N SER A 60 -17.24 -12.08 -32.85
CA SER A 60 -17.17 -12.45 -31.42
C SER A 60 -15.72 -12.60 -30.97
N TYR A 61 -15.51 -12.72 -29.65
CA TYR A 61 -14.20 -12.93 -29.06
C TYR A 61 -14.28 -13.84 -27.83
N GLU A 62 -13.19 -14.55 -27.59
CA GLU A 62 -12.98 -15.43 -26.44
C GLU A 62 -11.61 -15.16 -25.79
N PRO A 63 -11.53 -15.06 -24.46
CA PRO A 63 -12.63 -15.11 -23.49
C PRO A 63 -13.50 -13.84 -23.53
N ASN A 64 -14.82 -14.02 -23.41
CA ASN A 64 -15.81 -12.95 -23.23
C ASN A 64 -16.22 -12.81 -21.73
N THR A 65 -15.53 -13.52 -20.87
CA THR A 65 -15.65 -13.51 -19.40
C THR A 65 -14.53 -12.70 -18.79
N PRO A 66 -14.55 -12.42 -17.46
CA PRO A 66 -13.44 -11.80 -16.76
C PRO A 66 -12.13 -12.53 -17.02
N LEU A 67 -11.10 -11.77 -17.40
CA LEU A 67 -9.77 -12.28 -17.76
C LEU A 67 -9.07 -12.88 -16.53
N ALA A 68 -8.62 -14.12 -16.67
CA ALA A 68 -7.83 -14.81 -15.65
C ALA A 68 -6.36 -14.40 -15.72
N ASP A 69 -5.63 -14.58 -14.62
CA ASP A 69 -4.18 -14.47 -14.61
C ASP A 69 -3.56 -15.39 -15.68
N GLY A 70 -2.46 -14.93 -16.30
CA GLY A 70 -1.77 -15.69 -17.33
C GLY A 70 -2.45 -15.67 -18.70
N THR A 71 -3.61 -15.01 -18.86
CA THR A 71 -4.21 -14.81 -20.18
C THR A 71 -3.33 -13.88 -21.00
N THR A 72 -2.79 -14.37 -22.12
CA THR A 72 -1.87 -13.62 -22.99
C THR A 72 -2.49 -13.22 -24.33
N LYS A 73 -3.68 -13.76 -24.64
CA LYS A 73 -4.34 -13.53 -25.94
C LYS A 73 -5.85 -13.64 -25.84
N VAL A 74 -6.53 -12.96 -26.77
CA VAL A 74 -7.96 -13.05 -27.02
C VAL A 74 -8.14 -13.51 -28.47
N THR A 75 -8.94 -14.55 -28.69
CA THR A 75 -9.24 -15.08 -30.01
C THR A 75 -10.47 -14.37 -30.60
N ILE A 76 -10.32 -13.72 -31.70
CA ILE A 76 -11.39 -13.07 -32.46
C ILE A 76 -11.95 -14.08 -33.46
N ARG A 77 -13.26 -14.18 -33.55
CA ARG A 77 -13.98 -15.11 -34.48
C ARG A 77 -14.93 -14.32 -35.37
N TYR A 78 -14.85 -14.56 -36.66
CA TYR A 78 -15.81 -14.03 -37.62
C TYR A 78 -16.33 -15.15 -38.51
N THR A 79 -17.65 -15.20 -38.67
CA THR A 79 -18.33 -16.24 -39.48
C THR A 79 -19.16 -15.60 -40.56
N GLU A 80 -18.97 -16.03 -41.79
CA GLU A 80 -19.74 -15.58 -42.94
C GLU A 80 -19.92 -16.75 -43.93
N GLY A 81 -21.14 -16.92 -44.45
CA GLY A 81 -21.45 -17.99 -45.39
C GLY A 81 -21.15 -19.41 -44.86
N GLY A 82 -21.26 -19.64 -43.57
CA GLY A 82 -20.93 -20.91 -42.92
C GLY A 82 -19.42 -21.14 -42.71
N VAL A 83 -18.55 -20.21 -43.10
CA VAL A 83 -17.10 -20.30 -42.91
C VAL A 83 -16.68 -19.44 -41.70
N THR A 84 -16.02 -20.04 -40.73
CA THR A 84 -15.46 -19.33 -39.56
C THR A 84 -13.94 -19.16 -39.75
N LYS A 85 -13.45 -17.95 -39.48
CA LYS A 85 -12.03 -17.62 -39.42
C LYS A 85 -11.71 -16.98 -38.06
N THR A 86 -10.45 -17.11 -37.61
CA THR A 86 -9.97 -16.61 -36.36
C THR A 86 -8.72 -15.75 -36.54
N ALA A 87 -8.54 -14.78 -35.62
CA ALA A 87 -7.32 -14.01 -35.44
C ALA A 87 -7.06 -13.84 -33.96
N GLU A 88 -5.83 -13.65 -33.54
CA GLU A 88 -5.45 -13.50 -32.14
C GLU A 88 -5.00 -12.07 -31.84
N GLN A 89 -5.52 -11.50 -30.74
CA GLN A 89 -5.06 -10.25 -30.16
C GLN A 89 -4.23 -10.57 -28.92
N THR A 90 -2.95 -10.19 -28.94
CA THR A 90 -2.10 -10.29 -27.75
C THR A 90 -2.50 -9.24 -26.70
N ILE A 91 -2.63 -9.67 -25.46
CA ILE A 91 -2.91 -8.83 -24.30
C ILE A 91 -1.96 -9.18 -23.15
N THR A 92 -1.89 -8.30 -22.16
CA THR A 92 -1.20 -8.56 -20.90
C THR A 92 -2.21 -8.50 -19.77
N VAL A 93 -2.33 -9.55 -18.99
CA VAL A 93 -3.12 -9.54 -17.75
C VAL A 93 -2.17 -9.50 -16.57
N ILE A 94 -2.33 -8.48 -15.74
CA ILE A 94 -1.49 -8.23 -14.57
C ILE A 94 -2.16 -8.86 -13.36
N HIS A 95 -1.42 -9.66 -12.59
CA HIS A 95 -1.90 -10.24 -11.34
C HIS A 95 -2.19 -9.16 -10.29
N ARG A 96 -3.13 -9.45 -9.40
CA ARG A 96 -3.62 -8.54 -8.38
C ARG A 96 -3.03 -8.89 -7.02
N LEU A 97 -2.60 -7.88 -6.26
CA LEU A 97 -2.17 -8.05 -4.87
C LEU A 97 -3.34 -8.58 -4.01
N THR A 98 -3.17 -9.75 -3.39
CA THR A 98 -4.19 -10.39 -2.54
C THR A 98 -3.86 -10.29 -1.06
N LYS A 99 -2.58 -10.35 -0.67
CA LYS A 99 -2.13 -10.40 0.72
C LYS A 99 -0.72 -9.84 0.86
N ILE A 100 -0.40 -9.36 2.07
CA ILE A 100 0.99 -9.21 2.53
C ILE A 100 1.18 -9.93 3.86
N GLU A 101 2.41 -10.38 4.12
CA GLU A 101 2.83 -11.02 5.37
C GLU A 101 4.20 -10.50 5.79
N ILE A 102 4.42 -10.40 7.11
CA ILE A 102 5.74 -10.12 7.67
C ILE A 102 6.42 -11.46 7.89
N THR A 103 7.37 -11.81 7.02
CA THR A 103 8.11 -13.08 7.07
C THR A 103 9.39 -13.01 7.90
N ALA A 104 9.93 -11.80 8.10
CA ALA A 104 10.97 -11.54 9.09
C ALA A 104 10.59 -10.30 9.90
N GLN A 105 10.77 -10.40 11.21
CA GLN A 105 10.43 -9.36 12.16
C GLN A 105 11.51 -8.26 12.19
N PRO A 106 11.19 -7.01 12.59
CA PRO A 106 12.21 -5.99 12.78
C PRO A 106 13.22 -6.40 13.86
N THR A 107 14.47 -6.01 13.68
CA THR A 107 15.56 -6.34 14.61
C THR A 107 15.37 -5.66 15.97
N LYS A 108 14.92 -4.40 15.99
CA LYS A 108 14.62 -3.69 17.23
C LYS A 108 13.15 -3.91 17.61
N LYS A 109 12.90 -4.47 18.79
CA LYS A 109 11.55 -4.74 19.32
C LYS A 109 11.24 -4.04 20.64
N VAL A 110 12.24 -3.41 21.24
CA VAL A 110 12.10 -2.67 22.50
C VAL A 110 12.51 -1.22 22.26
N TYR A 111 11.66 -0.32 22.67
CA TYR A 111 11.74 1.12 22.45
C TYR A 111 11.47 1.86 23.75
N GLU A 112 11.78 3.13 23.79
CA GLU A 112 11.31 4.04 24.83
C GLU A 112 10.18 4.94 24.28
N TYR A 113 9.36 5.45 25.17
CA TYR A 113 8.31 6.42 24.85
C TYR A 113 8.86 7.58 24.02
N GLY A 114 8.23 7.85 22.88
CA GLY A 114 8.64 8.90 21.94
C GLY A 114 9.66 8.47 20.89
N ASP A 115 10.18 7.22 20.95
CA ASP A 115 11.06 6.70 19.89
C ASP A 115 10.32 6.56 18.57
N SER A 116 11.07 6.68 17.47
CA SER A 116 10.57 6.32 16.15
C SER A 116 10.71 4.82 15.89
N PHE A 117 9.67 4.20 15.33
CA PHE A 117 9.72 2.81 14.90
C PHE A 117 10.75 2.60 13.79
N GLN A 118 11.50 1.50 13.85
CA GLN A 118 12.51 1.12 12.87
C GLN A 118 12.18 -0.24 12.26
N SER A 119 12.01 -0.26 10.94
CA SER A 119 11.71 -1.49 10.19
C SER A 119 12.94 -2.29 9.76
N ALA A 120 14.15 -1.89 10.18
CA ALA A 120 15.38 -2.59 9.82
C ALA A 120 15.31 -4.08 10.16
N GLY A 121 15.69 -4.93 9.21
CA GLY A 121 15.60 -6.40 9.32
C GLY A 121 14.22 -6.98 9.03
N MET A 122 13.18 -6.17 8.87
CA MET A 122 11.84 -6.66 8.54
C MET A 122 11.76 -7.02 7.06
N VAL A 123 11.16 -8.18 6.77
CA VAL A 123 10.85 -8.62 5.41
C VAL A 123 9.34 -8.73 5.26
N VAL A 124 8.81 -8.03 4.28
CA VAL A 124 7.40 -8.08 3.91
C VAL A 124 7.26 -8.80 2.58
N LYS A 125 6.44 -9.84 2.56
CA LYS A 125 6.17 -10.67 1.38
C LYS A 125 4.76 -10.42 0.88
N ALA A 126 4.63 -10.05 -0.38
CA ALA A 126 3.37 -9.95 -1.08
C ALA A 126 2.99 -11.32 -1.69
N THR A 127 1.69 -11.60 -1.75
CA THR A 127 1.08 -12.71 -2.48
C THR A 127 0.09 -12.14 -3.47
N TYR A 128 0.08 -12.69 -4.67
CA TYR A 128 -0.76 -12.26 -5.78
C TYR A 128 -1.84 -13.29 -6.11
N SER A 129 -2.78 -12.93 -6.97
CA SER A 129 -3.94 -13.75 -7.33
C SER A 129 -3.59 -15.02 -8.11
N ASP A 130 -2.45 -15.04 -8.77
CA ASP A 130 -1.88 -16.20 -9.46
C ASP A 130 -1.07 -17.14 -8.54
N GLY A 131 -0.99 -16.81 -7.23
CA GLY A 131 -0.18 -17.53 -6.26
C GLY A 131 1.30 -17.11 -6.25
N ALA A 132 1.74 -16.24 -7.16
CA ALA A 132 3.09 -15.70 -7.14
C ALA A 132 3.33 -14.90 -5.85
N THR A 133 4.60 -14.89 -5.42
CA THR A 133 5.00 -14.15 -4.22
C THR A 133 6.28 -13.36 -4.48
N ALA A 134 6.40 -12.19 -3.86
CA ALA A 134 7.61 -11.36 -3.95
C ALA A 134 7.87 -10.64 -2.62
N ASN A 135 9.14 -10.44 -2.27
CA ASN A 135 9.48 -9.52 -1.20
C ASN A 135 9.28 -8.09 -1.71
N VAL A 136 8.60 -7.27 -0.93
CA VAL A 136 8.25 -5.90 -1.31
C VAL A 136 8.97 -4.88 -0.45
N THR A 137 9.25 -3.74 -1.05
CA THR A 137 9.80 -2.53 -0.42
C THR A 137 8.81 -1.37 -0.60
N GLY A 138 9.04 -0.24 0.06
CA GLY A 138 8.15 0.93 -0.08
C GLY A 138 6.83 0.80 0.69
N TYR A 139 6.72 -0.15 1.60
CA TYR A 139 5.63 -0.20 2.56
C TYR A 139 5.76 0.89 3.62
N SER A 140 4.65 1.31 4.20
CA SER A 140 4.60 2.23 5.33
C SER A 140 4.32 1.49 6.63
N CYS A 141 4.75 2.10 7.75
CA CYS A 141 4.50 1.58 9.10
C CYS A 141 3.81 2.64 9.96
N SER A 142 2.76 2.27 10.67
CA SER A 142 2.01 3.17 11.54
C SER A 142 1.69 2.49 12.88
N PRO A 143 1.88 3.19 14.01
CA PRO A 143 2.41 4.54 14.14
C PRO A 143 3.92 4.61 13.86
N ALA A 144 4.38 5.75 13.33
CA ALA A 144 5.80 6.00 13.09
C ALA A 144 6.54 6.40 14.38
N THR A 145 5.84 7.09 15.31
CA THR A 145 6.33 7.48 16.64
C THR A 145 5.56 6.72 17.71
N LEU A 146 6.28 6.17 18.67
CA LEU A 146 5.74 5.25 19.69
C LEU A 146 5.37 6.03 20.94
N ASN A 147 4.13 6.53 20.99
CA ASN A 147 3.62 7.42 22.04
C ASN A 147 2.70 6.73 23.06
N THR A 148 2.82 5.41 23.21
CA THR A 148 2.05 4.65 24.20
C THR A 148 2.97 3.63 24.85
N VAL A 149 3.09 3.68 26.19
CA VAL A 149 3.87 2.71 26.97
C VAL A 149 3.12 1.37 27.02
N GLY A 150 3.87 0.28 26.90
CA GLY A 150 3.36 -1.09 26.85
C GLY A 150 3.54 -1.73 25.47
N THR A 151 2.76 -2.76 25.20
CA THR A 151 2.76 -3.41 23.89
C THR A 151 2.02 -2.53 22.88
N GLN A 152 2.70 -2.18 21.79
CA GLN A 152 2.14 -1.36 20.74
C GLN A 152 2.13 -2.13 19.41
N THR A 153 0.97 -2.16 18.76
CA THR A 153 0.82 -2.77 17.43
C THR A 153 1.27 -1.80 16.35
N ILE A 154 2.08 -2.29 15.43
CA ILE A 154 2.52 -1.59 14.22
C ILE A 154 1.78 -2.19 13.03
N THR A 155 1.03 -1.37 12.33
CA THR A 155 0.39 -1.74 11.06
C THR A 155 1.34 -1.42 9.92
N VAL A 156 1.67 -2.44 9.14
CA VAL A 156 2.43 -2.35 7.90
C VAL A 156 1.45 -2.31 6.75
N SER A 157 1.55 -1.32 5.88
CA SER A 157 0.67 -1.15 4.73
C SER A 157 1.48 -1.10 3.45
N TYR A 158 1.11 -1.90 2.47
CA TYR A 158 1.68 -1.91 1.13
C TYR A 158 0.59 -1.69 0.10
N THR A 159 0.84 -0.78 -0.83
CA THR A 159 -0.11 -0.44 -1.90
C THR A 159 0.53 -0.67 -3.26
N GLU A 160 -0.14 -1.45 -4.09
CA GLU A 160 0.24 -1.68 -5.48
C GLU A 160 -1.00 -1.54 -6.36
N ARG A 161 -0.92 -0.72 -7.42
CA ARG A 161 -2.01 -0.51 -8.39
C ARG A 161 -3.37 -0.23 -7.72
N ASN A 162 -3.39 0.70 -6.75
CA ASN A 162 -4.57 1.10 -5.96
C ASN A 162 -5.18 -0.03 -5.08
N VAL A 163 -4.46 -1.14 -4.88
CA VAL A 163 -4.84 -2.18 -3.92
C VAL A 163 -3.92 -2.09 -2.71
N THR A 164 -4.49 -1.79 -1.56
CA THR A 164 -3.77 -1.76 -0.28
C THR A 164 -4.02 -3.04 0.50
N LYS A 165 -2.95 -3.63 1.03
CA LYS A 165 -3.00 -4.73 1.99
C LYS A 165 -2.20 -4.38 3.23
N THR A 166 -2.59 -4.95 4.36
CA THR A 166 -1.97 -4.69 5.65
C THR A 166 -1.55 -5.98 6.35
N ALA A 167 -0.51 -5.87 7.15
CA ALA A 167 -0.08 -6.88 8.11
C ALA A 167 0.35 -6.16 9.39
N THR A 168 0.37 -6.86 10.52
CA THR A 168 0.70 -6.26 11.81
C THR A 168 1.86 -6.97 12.49
N THR A 169 2.63 -6.21 13.26
CA THR A 169 3.60 -6.70 14.22
C THR A 169 3.44 -5.93 15.52
N SER A 170 4.07 -6.38 16.60
CA SER A 170 4.04 -5.69 17.88
C SER A 170 5.44 -5.43 18.40
N VAL A 171 5.57 -4.34 19.16
CA VAL A 171 6.78 -3.93 19.85
C VAL A 171 6.46 -3.57 21.28
N THR A 172 7.47 -3.58 22.15
CA THR A 172 7.36 -3.13 23.53
C THR A 172 7.89 -1.72 23.65
N VAL A 173 7.12 -0.83 24.27
CA VAL A 173 7.52 0.56 24.54
C VAL A 173 7.65 0.74 26.04
N ASN A 174 8.85 0.98 26.50
CA ASN A 174 9.14 1.28 27.88
C ASN A 174 8.93 2.77 28.19
N ARG A 175 8.76 3.09 29.49
CA ARG A 175 8.82 4.49 29.93
C ARG A 175 10.18 5.09 29.59
N LYS A 176 10.17 6.35 29.14
CA LYS A 176 11.40 7.07 28.83
C LYS A 176 12.16 7.40 30.11
N THR A 177 13.44 7.10 30.10
CA THR A 177 14.31 7.28 31.27
C THR A 177 14.73 8.74 31.41
N ILE A 178 14.58 9.28 32.61
CA ILE A 178 15.10 10.59 33.02
C ILE A 178 16.39 10.32 33.80
N SER A 179 17.51 10.77 33.27
CA SER A 179 18.85 10.53 33.82
C SER A 179 19.29 11.57 34.84
N THR A 180 18.67 12.77 34.83
CA THR A 180 19.12 13.91 35.67
C THR A 180 17.99 14.37 36.58
N VAL A 181 18.22 14.27 37.88
CA VAL A 181 17.30 14.81 38.88
C VAL A 181 17.42 16.34 38.89
N PRO A 182 16.30 17.08 38.94
CA PRO A 182 16.33 18.53 39.08
C PRO A 182 17.07 18.98 40.33
N SER A 183 17.77 20.08 40.21
CA SER A 183 18.47 20.74 41.34
C SER A 183 18.13 22.22 41.39
N GLN A 184 18.15 22.81 42.57
CA GLN A 184 17.93 24.24 42.74
C GLN A 184 19.01 25.03 41.96
N SER A 185 18.57 26.05 41.22
CA SER A 185 19.46 26.98 40.54
C SER A 185 19.70 28.19 41.43
N GLY A 186 20.95 28.30 41.90
CA GLY A 186 21.35 29.37 42.81
C GLY A 186 20.81 29.23 44.26
N SER A 187 21.12 30.21 45.09
CA SER A 187 20.64 30.31 46.46
C SER A 187 19.63 31.45 46.58
N LEU A 188 18.69 31.29 47.53
CA LEU A 188 17.75 32.35 47.90
C LEU A 188 18.20 32.99 49.22
N THR A 189 18.25 34.32 49.26
CA THR A 189 18.56 35.07 50.50
C THR A 189 17.26 35.62 51.07
N TYR A 190 17.06 35.46 52.38
CA TYR A 190 15.89 35.99 53.06
C TYR A 190 15.72 37.49 52.84
N ASN A 191 14.53 37.91 52.42
CA ASN A 191 14.19 39.31 52.14
C ASN A 191 12.84 39.74 52.75
N GLY A 192 12.26 38.91 53.60
CA GLY A 192 10.95 39.14 54.24
C GLY A 192 9.73 38.84 53.36
N GLY A 193 9.93 38.54 52.08
CA GLY A 193 8.86 38.19 51.16
C GLY A 193 8.84 36.71 50.76
N SER A 194 7.73 36.27 50.19
CA SER A 194 7.64 34.90 49.62
C SER A 194 8.55 34.74 48.43
N GLN A 195 9.35 33.69 48.40
CA GLN A 195 10.30 33.36 47.34
C GLN A 195 10.08 31.94 46.83
N SER A 196 10.33 31.75 45.52
CA SER A 196 10.28 30.44 44.84
C SER A 196 11.64 30.18 44.20
N PRO A 197 12.23 28.99 44.35
CA PRO A 197 13.47 28.66 43.65
C PRO A 197 13.20 28.41 42.15
N THR A 198 14.22 28.65 41.36
CA THR A 198 14.32 28.13 40.01
C THR A 198 15.04 26.79 39.99
N TRP A 199 14.75 25.96 39.02
CA TRP A 199 15.26 24.60 38.96
C TRP A 199 16.02 24.34 37.67
N ASN A 200 17.25 23.82 37.82
CA ASN A 200 18.01 23.25 36.71
C ASN A 200 17.41 21.87 36.37
N ASN A 201 17.39 21.52 35.09
CA ASN A 201 16.93 20.21 34.55
C ASN A 201 15.46 19.87 34.86
N TYR A 202 14.65 20.82 35.28
CA TYR A 202 13.22 20.62 35.47
C TYR A 202 12.47 20.79 34.14
N ASN A 203 11.96 19.67 33.63
CA ASN A 203 11.16 19.65 32.42
C ASN A 203 9.70 19.32 32.76
N THR A 204 8.83 20.28 32.57
CA THR A 204 7.37 20.15 32.85
C THR A 204 6.65 19.14 31.97
N VAL A 205 7.22 18.73 30.83
CA VAL A 205 6.69 17.64 29.99
C VAL A 205 6.93 16.28 30.65
N GLN A 206 8.05 16.13 31.37
CA GLN A 206 8.51 14.85 31.93
C GLN A 206 8.15 14.70 33.42
N LEU A 207 8.12 15.79 34.14
CA LEU A 207 8.02 15.82 35.62
C LEU A 207 6.85 16.67 36.10
N THR A 208 6.33 16.30 37.25
CA THR A 208 5.52 17.16 38.09
C THR A 208 6.34 17.57 39.32
N ILE A 209 6.15 18.81 39.80
CA ILE A 209 6.74 19.29 41.03
C ILE A 209 5.67 19.30 42.10
N GLY A 210 6.05 18.88 43.29
CA GLY A 210 5.23 18.88 44.51
C GLY A 210 6.04 19.28 45.73
N GLY A 211 5.50 19.07 46.93
CA GLY A 211 6.09 19.48 48.17
C GLY A 211 5.97 20.99 48.42
N THR A 212 6.90 21.57 49.16
CA THR A 212 6.93 23.00 49.46
C THR A 212 7.77 23.74 48.42
N THR A 213 7.12 24.44 47.50
CA THR A 213 7.77 25.13 46.37
C THR A 213 7.94 26.62 46.57
N THR A 214 7.48 27.14 47.70
CA THR A 214 7.63 28.56 48.12
C THR A 214 7.97 28.67 49.58
N GLY A 215 8.71 29.68 50.02
CA GLY A 215 9.03 29.95 51.38
C GLY A 215 9.14 31.44 51.68
N THR A 216 8.72 31.86 52.90
CA THR A 216 8.81 33.25 53.37
C THR A 216 9.85 33.39 54.46
N ASN A 217 10.00 32.37 55.34
CA ASN A 217 10.95 32.40 56.43
C ASN A 217 12.30 31.76 56.07
N ALA A 218 13.36 32.13 56.78
CA ALA A 218 14.63 31.41 56.63
C ALA A 218 14.45 29.96 57.11
N GLY A 219 14.91 28.98 56.34
CA GLY A 219 14.76 27.56 56.62
C GLY A 219 15.00 26.66 55.43
N SER A 220 14.90 25.36 55.61
CA SER A 220 14.99 24.36 54.56
C SER A 220 13.58 23.93 54.16
N TYR A 221 13.35 23.87 52.85
CA TYR A 221 12.08 23.48 52.23
C TYR A 221 12.32 22.33 51.27
N THR A 222 11.39 21.37 51.22
CA THR A 222 11.54 20.19 50.39
C THR A 222 10.56 20.25 49.22
N ALA A 223 11.09 20.35 48.03
CA ALA A 223 10.34 20.10 46.79
C ALA A 223 10.53 18.64 46.38
N THR A 224 9.50 18.05 45.76
CA THR A 224 9.52 16.69 45.23
C THR A 224 9.30 16.74 43.72
N PHE A 225 9.97 15.86 42.97
CA PHE A 225 9.83 15.74 41.53
C PHE A 225 9.38 14.32 41.19
N THR A 226 8.25 14.19 40.55
CA THR A 226 7.65 12.90 40.19
C THR A 226 7.58 12.74 38.69
N PRO A 227 8.13 11.67 38.12
CA PRO A 227 7.96 11.36 36.69
C PRO A 227 6.49 11.23 36.31
N LYS A 228 6.09 11.83 35.19
CA LYS A 228 4.77 11.59 34.61
C LYS A 228 4.67 10.17 34.08
N SER A 229 3.46 9.68 33.82
CA SER A 229 3.12 8.28 33.49
C SER A 229 3.98 7.63 32.40
N ASN A 230 4.51 8.41 31.45
CA ASN A 230 5.34 7.93 30.34
C ASN A 230 6.84 7.96 30.62
N TYR A 231 7.23 8.36 31.85
CA TYR A 231 8.61 8.55 32.26
C TYR A 231 8.94 7.76 33.53
N ARG A 232 10.24 7.55 33.77
CA ARG A 232 10.79 6.93 34.96
C ARG A 232 12.16 7.50 35.28
N TRP A 233 12.61 7.40 36.52
CA TRP A 233 13.99 7.67 36.88
C TRP A 233 14.94 6.59 36.33
N SER A 234 16.24 6.87 36.34
CA SER A 234 17.28 5.92 35.90
C SER A 234 17.37 4.64 36.72
N ASP A 235 16.93 4.68 37.99
CA ASP A 235 16.81 3.51 38.87
C ASP A 235 15.54 2.68 38.60
N GLY A 236 14.69 3.10 37.66
CA GLY A 236 13.45 2.47 37.30
C GLY A 236 12.22 2.93 38.11
N SER A 237 12.40 3.77 39.14
CA SER A 237 11.30 4.28 39.98
C SER A 237 10.44 5.29 39.22
N THR A 238 9.19 5.43 39.66
CA THR A 238 8.18 6.35 39.13
C THR A 238 7.63 7.31 40.18
N THR A 239 8.21 7.28 41.33
CA THR A 239 7.85 8.13 42.49
C THR A 239 9.04 8.93 42.95
#